data_dd9dc5d8ed5aecaaacca9e1d920536cd
#
_entry.id   dd9dc5d8ed5aecaaacca9e1d920536cd
#
_cell.length_a   1.000
_cell.length_b   1.000
_cell.length_c   1.000
_cell.angle_alpha   90.00
_cell.angle_beta   90.00
_cell.angle_gamma   90.00
#
_symmetry.space_group_name_H-M   'P 1'
#
loop_
_entity.id
_entity.type
_entity.pdbx_description
1 polymer ?
#
loop_
_entity_poly.entity_id
_entity_poly.type
_entity_poly.pdbx_seq_one_letter_code
_entity_poly.pdbx_strand_id
1 'polypeptide(L)'
;MTEQILFRNVMKITEGSLEPFREAVRQAIEFVERNGPQIMVRTFIDEQEMRAVSFQLYRNCEDVLRHWEISDPHIRAVSKHCSVEKFEVYGNPSDEVAAGLSQFLSGGRGQIMNPLAGFTRF
;
A
#
# COMPACT_ATOMS: atom_id res chain seq x y z
N MET A 1 -14.58 7.49 -17.55
CA MET A 1 -14.67 7.58 -16.09
C MET A 1 -13.64 6.72 -15.43
N THR A 2 -12.87 7.24 -14.54
CA THR A 2 -11.87 6.43 -13.88
C THR A 2 -12.33 6.03 -12.49
N GLU A 3 -12.05 4.77 -12.13
CA GLU A 3 -12.31 4.25 -10.81
C GLU A 3 -11.00 3.95 -10.10
N GLN A 4 -9.94 4.59 -10.57
CA GLN A 4 -8.62 4.36 -10.01
C GLN A 4 -8.58 4.74 -8.53
N ILE A 5 -7.80 3.98 -7.78
CA ILE A 5 -7.61 4.22 -6.37
C ILE A 5 -6.12 4.14 -6.06
N LEU A 6 -5.64 5.11 -5.30
CA LEU A 6 -4.23 5.22 -4.97
C LEU A 6 -4.07 5.12 -3.45
N PHE A 7 -3.14 4.28 -3.03
CA PHE A 7 -2.77 4.16 -1.62
C PHE A 7 -1.40 4.79 -1.38
N ARG A 8 -1.28 5.48 -0.28
CA ARG A 8 0.01 5.93 0.24
C ARG A 8 0.15 5.38 1.65
N ASN A 9 1.17 4.54 1.84
CA ASN A 9 1.42 3.85 3.10
C ASN A 9 2.75 4.34 3.68
N VAL A 10 2.71 4.99 4.83
CA VAL A 10 3.91 5.44 5.53
C VAL A 10 4.23 4.43 6.62
N MET A 11 5.41 3.84 6.55
CA MET A 11 5.83 2.76 7.43
C MET A 11 7.04 3.17 8.24
N LYS A 12 7.01 2.82 9.52
CA LYS A 12 8.18 2.93 10.37
C LYS A 12 8.87 1.57 10.40
N ILE A 13 10.14 1.54 10.00
CA ILE A 13 10.91 0.31 9.98
C ILE A 13 11.34 -0.02 11.41
N THR A 14 11.14 -1.26 11.82
CA THR A 14 11.52 -1.72 13.16
C THR A 14 13.03 -1.63 13.32
N GLU A 15 13.47 -1.12 14.46
CA GLU A 15 14.90 -1.03 14.74
C GLU A 15 15.54 -2.41 14.63
N GLY A 16 16.68 -2.47 13.93
CA GLY A 16 17.39 -3.73 13.70
C GLY A 16 16.86 -4.53 12.52
N SER A 17 15.78 -4.08 11.86
CA SER A 17 15.14 -4.84 10.77
C SER A 17 15.33 -4.23 9.40
N LEU A 18 16.27 -3.31 9.22
CA LEU A 18 16.44 -2.60 7.94
C LEU A 18 16.64 -3.55 6.77
N GLU A 19 17.63 -4.43 6.84
CA GLU A 19 17.91 -5.34 5.72
C GLU A 19 16.81 -6.37 5.49
N PRO A 20 16.26 -7.03 6.54
CA PRO A 20 15.10 -7.89 6.33
C PRO A 20 13.90 -7.17 5.74
N PHE A 21 13.66 -5.92 6.15
CA PHE A 21 12.59 -5.11 5.57
C PHE A 21 12.81 -4.87 4.08
N ARG A 22 14.02 -4.43 3.71
CA ARG A 22 14.36 -4.17 2.31
C ARG A 22 14.17 -5.42 1.46
N GLU A 23 14.63 -6.55 1.95
CA GLU A 23 14.51 -7.81 1.22
C GLU A 23 13.05 -8.25 1.07
N ALA A 24 12.27 -8.14 2.14
CA ALA A 24 10.84 -8.49 2.09
C ALA A 24 10.09 -7.61 1.10
N VAL A 25 10.40 -6.29 1.06
CA VAL A 25 9.77 -5.37 0.12
C VAL A 25 10.16 -5.73 -1.32
N ARG A 26 11.43 -6.00 -1.57
CA ARG A 26 11.86 -6.39 -2.92
C ARG A 26 11.14 -7.64 -3.41
N GLN A 27 11.03 -8.64 -2.56
CA GLN A 27 10.34 -9.89 -2.93
C GLN A 27 8.85 -9.64 -3.16
N ALA A 28 8.22 -8.82 -2.32
CA ALA A 28 6.81 -8.49 -2.50
C ALA A 28 6.57 -7.76 -3.83
N ILE A 29 7.40 -6.78 -4.15
CA ILE A 29 7.26 -6.01 -5.39
C ILE A 29 7.52 -6.90 -6.60
N GLU A 30 8.53 -7.75 -6.55
CA GLU A 30 8.81 -8.68 -7.63
C GLU A 30 7.62 -9.62 -7.87
N PHE A 31 7.00 -10.10 -6.80
CA PHE A 31 5.83 -10.96 -6.92
C PHE A 31 4.65 -10.21 -7.57
N VAL A 32 4.34 -9.00 -7.11
CA VAL A 32 3.19 -8.27 -7.64
C VAL A 32 3.45 -7.75 -9.05
N GLU A 33 4.68 -7.49 -9.42
CA GLU A 33 5.00 -7.11 -10.80
C GLU A 33 4.62 -8.23 -11.76
N ARG A 34 4.83 -9.47 -11.37
CA ARG A 34 4.53 -10.64 -12.22
C ARG A 34 3.08 -11.11 -12.12
N ASN A 35 2.47 -10.96 -10.96
CA ASN A 35 1.20 -11.62 -10.67
C ASN A 35 0.10 -10.70 -10.20
N GLY A 36 0.45 -9.51 -9.74
CA GLY A 36 -0.53 -8.60 -9.13
C GLY A 36 -1.23 -7.72 -10.15
N PRO A 37 -2.36 -7.15 -9.76
CA PRO A 37 -3.17 -6.31 -10.64
C PRO A 37 -2.78 -4.83 -10.63
N GLN A 38 -1.87 -4.40 -9.76
CA GLN A 38 -1.54 -2.98 -9.62
C GLN A 38 -0.97 -2.41 -10.91
N ILE A 39 -1.39 -1.19 -11.24
CA ILE A 39 -0.82 -0.45 -12.37
C ILE A 39 0.55 0.08 -12.00
N MET A 40 0.73 0.45 -10.73
CA MET A 40 1.99 1.02 -10.26
C MET A 40 2.19 0.62 -8.80
N VAL A 41 3.42 0.25 -8.48
CA VAL A 41 3.88 0.10 -7.11
C VAL A 41 5.26 0.74 -7.03
N ARG A 42 5.42 1.71 -6.14
CA ARG A 42 6.71 2.35 -5.91
C ARG A 42 6.92 2.51 -4.41
N THR A 43 8.09 2.11 -3.94
CA THR A 43 8.43 2.25 -2.53
C THR A 43 9.73 3.05 -2.42
N PHE A 44 9.71 4.03 -1.54
CA PHE A 44 10.84 4.92 -1.28
C PHE A 44 11.26 4.74 0.16
N ILE A 45 12.55 4.92 0.44
CA ILE A 45 13.07 4.68 1.77
C ILE A 45 13.98 5.82 2.21
N ASP A 46 13.85 6.20 3.48
CA ASP A 46 14.76 7.11 4.17
C ASP A 46 15.40 6.29 5.28
N GLU A 47 16.65 5.85 5.05
CA GLU A 47 17.32 4.94 5.98
C GLU A 47 17.70 5.64 7.29
N GLN A 48 18.02 6.91 7.22
CA GLN A 48 18.38 7.66 8.43
C GLN A 48 17.20 7.76 9.39
N GLU A 49 16.02 8.00 8.84
CA GLU A 49 14.80 8.13 9.64
C GLU A 49 14.10 6.80 9.89
N MET A 50 14.60 5.72 9.30
CA MET A 50 14.01 4.39 9.39
C MET A 50 12.55 4.41 8.96
N ARG A 51 12.29 5.07 7.83
CA ARG A 51 10.94 5.19 7.27
C ARG A 51 10.92 4.83 5.80
N ALA A 52 9.78 4.29 5.38
CA ALA A 52 9.54 3.99 3.99
C ALA A 52 8.14 4.45 3.62
N VAL A 53 7.95 4.83 2.36
CA VAL A 53 6.64 5.23 1.84
C VAL A 53 6.38 4.41 0.59
N SER A 54 5.23 3.76 0.55
CA SER A 54 4.82 2.97 -0.61
C SER A 54 3.60 3.60 -1.25
N PHE A 55 3.64 3.69 -2.58
CA PHE A 55 2.50 4.14 -3.39
C PHE A 55 2.04 2.96 -4.22
N GLN A 56 0.73 2.73 -4.24
CA GLN A 56 0.13 1.66 -5.02
C GLN A 56 -1.09 2.20 -5.75
N LEU A 57 -1.09 2.07 -7.06
CA LEU A 57 -2.19 2.54 -7.90
C LEU A 57 -2.92 1.33 -8.50
N TYR A 58 -4.23 1.31 -8.33
CA TYR A 58 -5.10 0.25 -8.82
C TYR A 58 -6.11 0.84 -9.79
N ARG A 59 -6.54 0.04 -10.76
CA ARG A 59 -7.56 0.46 -11.73
C ARG A 59 -8.94 0.57 -11.09
N ASN A 60 -9.20 -0.25 -10.06
CA ASN A 60 -10.50 -0.31 -9.39
C ASN A 60 -10.37 -1.01 -8.05
N CYS A 61 -11.47 -1.05 -7.30
CA CYS A 61 -11.48 -1.68 -5.98
C CYS A 61 -11.39 -3.20 -6.05
N GLU A 62 -11.89 -3.82 -7.12
CA GLU A 62 -11.78 -5.26 -7.28
C GLU A 62 -10.32 -5.70 -7.35
N ASP A 63 -9.48 -4.89 -7.99
CA ASP A 63 -8.05 -5.18 -8.07
C ASP A 63 -7.37 -5.08 -6.69
N VAL A 64 -7.85 -4.19 -5.83
CA VAL A 64 -7.34 -4.10 -4.45
C VAL A 64 -7.64 -5.41 -3.71
N LEU A 65 -8.87 -5.89 -3.81
CA LEU A 65 -9.27 -7.14 -3.14
C LEU A 65 -8.49 -8.32 -3.68
N ARG A 66 -8.27 -8.35 -5.01
CA ARG A 66 -7.48 -9.41 -5.63
C ARG A 66 -6.04 -9.39 -5.11
N HIS A 67 -5.44 -8.20 -4.99
CA HIS A 67 -4.08 -8.08 -4.45
C HIS A 67 -4.01 -8.67 -3.05
N TRP A 68 -4.94 -8.33 -2.18
CA TRP A 68 -4.95 -8.85 -0.83
C TRP A 68 -5.06 -10.37 -0.79
N GLU A 69 -5.87 -10.93 -1.69
CA GLU A 69 -6.07 -12.37 -1.76
C GLU A 69 -4.79 -13.10 -2.16
N ILE A 70 -4.13 -12.65 -3.24
CA ILE A 70 -2.97 -13.39 -3.78
C ILE A 70 -1.65 -13.01 -3.13
N SER A 71 -1.55 -11.85 -2.50
CA SER A 71 -0.29 -11.33 -1.96
C SER A 71 -0.17 -11.45 -0.44
N ASP A 72 -1.15 -12.05 0.23
CA ASP A 72 -1.18 -12.10 1.68
C ASP A 72 0.13 -12.55 2.33
N PRO A 73 0.80 -13.63 1.87
CA PRO A 73 2.07 -14.02 2.49
C PRO A 73 3.15 -12.95 2.39
N HIS A 74 3.19 -12.21 1.28
CA HIS A 74 4.17 -11.14 1.09
C HIS A 74 3.84 -9.93 1.95
N ILE A 75 2.55 -9.60 2.07
CA ILE A 75 2.11 -8.51 2.93
C ILE A 75 2.52 -8.80 4.37
N ARG A 76 2.30 -10.02 4.83
CA ARG A 76 2.68 -10.42 6.18
C ARG A 76 4.18 -10.41 6.39
N ALA A 77 4.94 -10.83 5.37
CA ALA A 77 6.39 -10.84 5.46
C ALA A 77 6.95 -9.42 5.66
N VAL A 78 6.41 -8.44 4.93
CA VAL A 78 6.82 -7.04 5.09
C VAL A 78 6.40 -6.53 6.47
N SER A 79 5.19 -6.87 6.90
CA SER A 79 4.62 -6.38 8.16
C SER A 79 5.39 -6.83 9.40
N LYS A 80 6.18 -7.90 9.29
CA LYS A 80 7.01 -8.35 10.41
C LYS A 80 8.11 -7.36 10.76
N HIS A 81 8.47 -6.48 9.84
CA HIS A 81 9.64 -5.62 9.97
C HIS A 81 9.31 -4.13 10.04
N CYS A 82 8.03 -3.80 10.14
CA CYS A 82 7.60 -2.40 10.17
C CYS A 82 6.25 -2.26 10.86
N SER A 83 5.89 -1.00 11.14
CA SER A 83 4.55 -0.66 11.58
C SER A 83 4.01 0.46 10.70
N VAL A 84 2.71 0.46 10.45
CA VAL A 84 2.09 1.52 9.66
C VAL A 84 1.86 2.73 10.54
N GLU A 85 2.47 3.86 10.17
CA GLU A 85 2.26 5.12 10.87
C GLU A 85 1.09 5.89 10.30
N LYS A 86 0.91 5.81 8.97
CA LYS A 86 -0.12 6.56 8.29
C LYS A 86 -0.53 5.81 7.04
N PHE A 87 -1.82 5.76 6.76
CA PHE A 87 -2.33 5.13 5.56
C PHE A 87 -3.36 6.04 4.92
N GLU A 88 -3.07 6.51 3.71
CA GLU A 88 -3.96 7.43 3.00
C GLU A 88 -4.53 6.74 1.77
N VAL A 89 -5.82 6.93 1.56
CA VAL A 89 -6.55 6.39 0.42
C VAL A 89 -7.04 7.55 -0.41
N TYR A 90 -6.65 7.58 -1.68
CA TYR A 90 -7.08 8.62 -2.62
C TYR A 90 -7.98 7.97 -3.65
N GLY A 91 -9.26 8.32 -3.61
CA GLY A 91 -10.27 7.72 -4.48
C GLY A 91 -11.54 7.42 -3.72
N ASN A 92 -12.37 6.56 -4.30
CA ASN A 92 -13.64 6.14 -3.69
C ASN A 92 -13.58 4.65 -3.36
N PRO A 93 -13.11 4.28 -2.17
CA PRO A 93 -13.04 2.87 -1.81
C PRO A 93 -14.45 2.29 -1.66
N SER A 94 -14.61 1.05 -2.10
CA SER A 94 -15.85 0.30 -1.87
C SER A 94 -15.98 -0.02 -0.39
N ASP A 95 -17.16 -0.42 0.04
CA ASP A 95 -17.39 -0.82 1.43
C ASP A 95 -16.46 -1.96 1.83
N GLU A 96 -16.21 -2.91 0.93
CA GLU A 96 -15.33 -4.03 1.19
C GLU A 96 -13.87 -3.59 1.38
N VAL A 97 -13.40 -2.68 0.52
CA VAL A 97 -12.05 -2.15 0.65
C VAL A 97 -11.91 -1.34 1.93
N ALA A 98 -12.89 -0.48 2.23
CA ALA A 98 -12.87 0.31 3.46
C ALA A 98 -12.87 -0.59 4.69
N ALA A 99 -13.67 -1.67 4.67
CA ALA A 99 -13.70 -2.62 5.78
C ALA A 99 -12.34 -3.30 5.97
N GLY A 100 -11.68 -3.68 4.87
CA GLY A 100 -10.37 -4.30 4.93
C GLY A 100 -9.27 -3.38 5.45
N LEU A 101 -9.48 -2.06 5.35
CA LEU A 101 -8.53 -1.07 5.84
C LEU A 101 -8.92 -0.48 7.19
N SER A 102 -9.99 -0.97 7.81
CA SER A 102 -10.55 -0.35 9.02
C SER A 102 -9.53 -0.19 10.14
N GLN A 103 -8.62 -1.13 10.31
CA GLN A 103 -7.60 -1.05 11.37
C GLN A 103 -6.63 0.13 11.15
N PHE A 104 -6.49 0.60 9.92
CA PHE A 104 -5.65 1.75 9.60
C PHE A 104 -6.47 3.05 9.57
N LEU A 105 -7.73 2.97 9.13
CA LEU A 105 -8.58 4.14 9.00
C LEU A 105 -9.16 4.60 10.32
N SER A 106 -9.36 3.69 11.27
CA SER A 106 -9.77 4.05 12.62
C SER A 106 -8.52 4.35 13.45
N GLY A 107 -8.65 5.12 14.50
CA GLY A 107 -7.52 5.41 15.39
C GLY A 107 -6.60 6.54 14.93
N GLY A 108 -7.02 7.33 13.96
CA GLY A 108 -6.30 8.54 13.56
C GLY A 108 -5.11 8.34 12.64
N ARG A 109 -4.84 7.12 12.19
CA ARG A 109 -3.72 6.85 11.29
C ARG A 109 -4.13 6.87 9.82
N GLY A 110 -5.41 6.80 9.54
CA GLY A 110 -5.91 6.68 8.18
C GLY A 110 -6.73 7.86 7.74
N GLN A 111 -6.78 8.05 6.42
CA GLN A 111 -7.52 9.15 5.83
C GLN A 111 -7.99 8.74 4.44
N ILE A 112 -9.21 9.10 4.09
CA ILE A 112 -9.76 8.90 2.76
C ILE A 112 -9.98 10.27 2.15
N MET A 113 -9.43 10.48 0.95
CA MET A 113 -9.62 11.72 0.19
C MET A 113 -10.27 11.39 -1.15
N ASN A 114 -11.43 11.96 -1.38
CA ASN A 114 -12.18 11.71 -2.61
C ASN A 114 -11.57 12.49 -3.78
N PRO A 115 -11.74 11.99 -5.01
CA PRO A 115 -11.21 12.69 -6.18
C PRO A 115 -11.82 14.08 -6.35
N LEU A 116 -10.97 15.02 -6.72
CA LEU A 116 -11.42 16.36 -7.10
C LEU A 116 -11.21 16.58 -8.59
N ALA A 117 -9.98 16.35 -9.07
CA ALA A 117 -9.63 16.54 -10.47
C ALA A 117 -8.28 15.90 -10.73
N GLY A 118 -8.03 15.52 -11.99
CA GLY A 118 -6.74 14.94 -12.35
C GLY A 118 -6.86 14.04 -13.55
N PHE A 119 -5.70 13.54 -13.99
CA PHE A 119 -5.65 12.54 -15.06
C PHE A 119 -4.37 11.72 -14.94
N THR A 120 -4.36 10.55 -15.58
CA THR A 120 -3.16 9.73 -15.75
C THR A 120 -3.01 9.43 -17.23
N ARG A 121 -1.75 9.25 -17.68
CA ARG A 121 -1.47 8.95 -19.09
C ARG A 121 -1.09 7.50 -19.33
N PHE A 122 -1.14 6.68 -18.30
CA PHE A 122 -0.85 5.24 -18.44
C PHE A 122 -1.98 4.37 -17.97
#